data_c621e2dab3839ca582bc03f3c6f7906b
#
_entry.id   c621e2dab3839ca582bc03f3c6f7906b
#
_cell.length_a   1.000
_cell.length_b   1.000
_cell.length_c   1.000
_cell.angle_alpha   90.00
_cell.angle_beta   90.00
_cell.angle_gamma   90.00
#
_symmetry.space_group_name_H-M   'P 1'
#
loop_
_entity.id
_entity.type
_entity.pdbx_description
1 polymer ?
#
loop_
_entity_poly.entity_id
_entity_poly.type
_entity_poly.pdbx_seq_one_letter_code
_entity_poly.pdbx_strand_id
1 'polypeptide(L)'
;SMCKVQEGLNAALLYNDSQSGILQQISNLVPLNEVQTITLLSPYFDECGESLITLSQLCPNSTVNVLIHQDCALPPSGMLPNSSIHFYDFSETKRGKIAFKTYERQLHAKVLHFKTNDAEYCMVGSANATLAGLGTITHRGINEEFGVLYHSTKQDFLSTLGLKTKKRIDVPTNRSKHSNEAPSETGRRLRLLSAYYESGKLNVYSNEEIPDGVLLSIDNGIETLVSELKHDKGNRYSTDIKLAKTQYTCYLVDKDKNFYFMEMNTRIQ
;
A
#
# COMPACT_ATOMS: atom_id res chain seq x y z
N SER A 1 2.99 15.12 -20.48
CA SER A 1 1.86 16.05 -20.67
C SER A 1 0.56 15.42 -20.18
N MET A 2 -0.37 16.24 -19.72
CA MET A 2 -1.72 15.78 -19.32
C MET A 2 -2.65 15.71 -20.51
N CYS A 3 -3.49 14.68 -20.55
CA CYS A 3 -4.55 14.53 -21.53
C CYS A 3 -5.90 14.99 -20.94
N LYS A 4 -6.76 15.59 -21.77
CA LYS A 4 -8.12 15.96 -21.37
C LYS A 4 -8.96 14.68 -21.22
N VAL A 5 -9.54 14.47 -20.05
CA VAL A 5 -10.46 13.35 -19.78
C VAL A 5 -11.90 13.79 -20.04
N GLN A 6 -12.27 14.98 -19.52
CA GLN A 6 -13.54 15.65 -19.73
C GLN A 6 -13.38 17.15 -19.50
N GLU A 7 -14.43 17.93 -19.69
CA GLU A 7 -14.36 19.37 -19.42
C GLU A 7 -13.98 19.65 -17.96
N GLY A 8 -12.88 20.38 -17.75
CA GLY A 8 -12.36 20.73 -16.42
C GLY A 8 -11.64 19.61 -15.68
N LEU A 9 -11.36 18.46 -16.33
CA LEU A 9 -10.58 17.36 -15.78
C LEU A 9 -9.54 16.86 -16.78
N ASN A 10 -8.28 16.92 -16.38
CA ASN A 10 -7.14 16.37 -17.13
C ASN A 10 -6.50 15.23 -16.34
N ALA A 11 -5.76 14.36 -17.02
CA ALA A 11 -5.02 13.27 -16.39
C ALA A 11 -3.68 12.99 -17.08
N ALA A 12 -2.72 12.48 -16.33
CA ALA A 12 -1.47 11.95 -16.81
C ALA A 12 -1.17 10.60 -16.15
N LEU A 13 -0.64 9.65 -16.91
CA LEU A 13 -0.08 8.43 -16.39
C LEU A 13 1.33 8.71 -15.86
N LEU A 14 1.62 8.25 -14.66
CA LEU A 14 2.93 8.31 -14.02
C LEU A 14 3.43 6.89 -13.75
N TYR A 15 4.71 6.66 -13.86
CA TYR A 15 5.32 5.35 -13.56
C TYR A 15 6.82 5.51 -13.28
N ASN A 16 7.37 4.61 -12.48
CA ASN A 16 8.81 4.53 -12.31
C ASN A 16 9.41 3.86 -13.56
N ASP A 17 10.17 4.58 -14.34
CA ASP A 17 10.88 4.05 -15.50
C ASP A 17 12.42 4.08 -15.29
N SER A 18 13.19 3.71 -16.32
CA SER A 18 14.65 3.70 -16.23
C SER A 18 15.28 5.08 -16.06
N GLN A 19 14.54 6.15 -16.32
CA GLN A 19 15.04 7.52 -16.37
C GLN A 19 14.44 8.44 -15.30
N SER A 20 13.16 8.23 -14.93
CA SER A 20 12.43 9.13 -14.05
C SER A 20 11.55 8.39 -13.03
N GLY A 21 11.46 8.95 -11.82
CA GLY A 21 10.55 8.49 -10.78
C GLY A 21 9.22 9.23 -10.82
N ILE A 22 8.24 8.69 -10.09
CA ILE A 22 6.90 9.28 -9.98
C ILE A 22 6.99 10.72 -9.44
N LEU A 23 7.78 10.96 -8.38
CA LEU A 23 7.87 12.28 -7.78
C LEU A 23 8.53 13.31 -8.73
N GLN A 24 9.51 12.89 -9.53
CA GLN A 24 10.09 13.74 -10.56
C GLN A 24 9.08 14.10 -11.66
N GLN A 25 8.25 13.13 -12.09
CA GLN A 25 7.19 13.40 -13.06
C GLN A 25 6.11 14.34 -12.48
N ILE A 26 5.75 14.17 -11.20
CA ILE A 26 4.86 15.10 -10.49
C ILE A 26 5.44 16.51 -10.47
N SER A 27 6.73 16.67 -10.18
CA SER A 27 7.37 17.99 -10.13
C SER A 27 7.35 18.75 -11.46
N ASN A 28 7.21 18.03 -12.58
CA ASN A 28 7.06 18.62 -13.92
C ASN A 28 5.61 18.99 -14.28
N LEU A 29 4.63 18.51 -13.50
CA LEU A 29 3.20 18.68 -13.80
C LEU A 29 2.47 19.55 -12.77
N VAL A 30 2.97 19.58 -11.54
CA VAL A 30 2.38 20.32 -10.40
C VAL A 30 3.26 21.53 -10.09
N PRO A 31 2.71 22.75 -9.98
CA PRO A 31 3.47 23.93 -9.56
C PRO A 31 3.75 23.86 -8.05
N LEU A 32 4.78 23.10 -7.66
CA LEU A 32 5.08 22.75 -6.26
C LEU A 32 5.29 23.95 -5.35
N ASN A 33 5.77 25.07 -5.87
CA ASN A 33 5.94 26.35 -5.15
C ASN A 33 4.61 27.05 -4.79
N GLU A 34 3.52 26.70 -5.48
CA GLU A 34 2.18 27.25 -5.24
C GLU A 34 1.31 26.34 -4.36
N VAL A 35 1.80 25.15 -4.04
CA VAL A 35 1.08 24.19 -3.21
C VAL A 35 0.96 24.69 -1.79
N GLN A 36 -0.26 24.73 -1.28
CA GLN A 36 -0.60 25.14 0.08
C GLN A 36 -0.85 23.95 1.01
N THR A 37 -1.38 22.87 0.45
CA THR A 37 -1.71 21.68 1.22
C THR A 37 -1.38 20.44 0.41
N ILE A 38 -0.67 19.52 1.03
CA ILE A 38 -0.51 18.15 0.56
C ILE A 38 -1.34 17.26 1.47
N THR A 39 -2.16 16.38 0.88
CA THR A 39 -2.85 15.34 1.66
C THR A 39 -2.50 13.99 1.07
N LEU A 40 -2.04 13.07 1.88
CA LEU A 40 -1.70 11.74 1.42
C LEU A 40 -2.36 10.66 2.27
N LEU A 41 -2.69 9.56 1.62
CA LEU A 41 -3.17 8.32 2.21
C LEU A 41 -2.24 7.21 1.77
N SER A 42 -1.63 6.50 2.70
CA SER A 42 -0.77 5.35 2.40
C SER A 42 -0.79 4.36 3.57
N PRO A 43 -0.71 3.06 3.32
CA PRO A 43 -0.53 2.07 4.37
C PRO A 43 0.92 1.96 4.87
N TYR A 44 1.91 2.34 4.04
CA TYR A 44 3.32 2.16 4.34
C TYR A 44 4.10 3.44 4.14
N PHE A 45 5.07 3.66 5.02
CA PHE A 45 5.96 4.83 5.06
C PHE A 45 7.40 4.36 5.27
N ASP A 46 8.36 5.21 4.90
CA ASP A 46 9.74 5.06 5.34
C ASP A 46 9.81 5.18 6.87
N GLU A 47 10.73 4.49 7.51
CA GLU A 47 10.81 4.45 8.98
C GLU A 47 11.02 5.83 9.61
N CYS A 48 11.86 6.66 9.02
CA CYS A 48 12.09 8.04 9.46
C CYS A 48 11.25 9.07 8.70
N GLY A 49 10.30 8.64 7.85
CA GLY A 49 9.40 9.51 7.10
C GLY A 49 10.10 10.32 6.00
N GLU A 50 11.16 9.78 5.39
CA GLU A 50 11.99 10.46 4.42
C GLU A 50 11.19 11.00 3.23
N SER A 51 10.21 10.23 2.73
CA SER A 51 9.33 10.67 1.65
C SER A 51 8.43 11.84 2.07
N LEU A 52 7.94 11.87 3.32
CA LEU A 52 7.14 12.98 3.85
C LEU A 52 7.98 14.23 4.02
N ILE A 53 9.21 14.09 4.52
CA ILE A 53 10.17 15.19 4.66
C ILE A 53 10.51 15.76 3.27
N THR A 54 10.76 14.89 2.29
CA THR A 54 11.02 15.29 0.90
C THR A 54 9.86 16.10 0.32
N LEU A 55 8.62 15.64 0.49
CA LEU A 55 7.42 16.37 0.04
C LEU A 55 7.29 17.74 0.72
N SER A 56 7.54 17.81 2.04
CA SER A 56 7.52 19.07 2.79
C SER A 56 8.59 20.06 2.31
N GLN A 57 9.79 19.58 1.97
CA GLN A 57 10.87 20.40 1.44
C GLN A 57 10.61 20.91 0.01
N LEU A 58 9.98 20.07 -0.83
CA LEU A 58 9.60 20.44 -2.20
C LEU A 58 8.48 21.48 -2.24
N CYS A 59 7.63 21.52 -1.23
CA CYS A 59 6.52 22.44 -1.11
C CYS A 59 6.63 23.24 0.21
N PRO A 60 7.62 24.16 0.34
CA PRO A 60 7.99 24.76 1.63
C PRO A 60 6.87 25.61 2.24
N ASN A 61 5.92 26.08 1.43
CA ASN A 61 4.77 26.89 1.88
C ASN A 61 3.55 26.01 2.23
N SER A 62 3.69 24.69 2.20
CA SER A 62 2.57 23.77 2.38
C SER A 62 2.53 23.14 3.76
N THR A 63 1.32 22.68 4.10
CA THR A 63 1.09 21.74 5.20
C THR A 63 0.89 20.34 4.63
N VAL A 64 1.56 19.34 5.20
CA VAL A 64 1.45 17.93 4.82
C VAL A 64 0.48 17.22 5.77
N ASN A 65 -0.65 16.79 5.28
CA ASN A 65 -1.67 16.04 6.02
C ASN A 65 -1.58 14.56 5.65
N VAL A 66 -1.29 13.73 6.63
CA VAL A 66 -1.12 12.27 6.45
C VAL A 66 -2.33 11.56 7.02
N LEU A 67 -3.10 10.91 6.16
CA LEU A 67 -4.20 10.03 6.56
C LEU A 67 -3.65 8.63 6.79
N ILE A 68 -3.81 8.12 8.00
CA ILE A 68 -3.29 6.82 8.40
C ILE A 68 -4.36 6.04 9.18
N HIS A 69 -4.40 4.73 9.01
CA HIS A 69 -5.19 3.86 9.87
C HIS A 69 -4.28 3.28 10.94
N GLN A 70 -4.56 3.59 12.21
CA GLN A 70 -3.66 3.27 13.33
C GLN A 70 -3.36 1.79 13.49
N ASP A 71 -4.34 0.92 13.18
CA ASP A 71 -4.22 -0.52 13.39
C ASP A 71 -3.67 -1.29 12.18
N CYS A 72 -3.65 -0.67 10.99
CA CYS A 72 -3.35 -1.37 9.73
C CYS A 72 -2.17 -0.77 8.96
N ALA A 73 -1.57 0.32 9.44
CA ALA A 73 -0.48 0.98 8.75
C ALA A 73 0.87 0.67 9.40
N LEU A 74 1.94 0.78 8.60
CA LEU A 74 3.31 0.88 9.10
C LEU A 74 3.68 2.37 9.11
N PRO A 75 3.48 3.07 10.24
CA PRO A 75 3.74 4.50 10.36
C PRO A 75 5.24 4.79 10.35
N PRO A 76 5.65 6.05 10.11
CA PRO A 76 7.04 6.48 10.22
C PRO A 76 7.45 6.65 11.68
N SER A 77 7.64 5.53 12.38
CA SER A 77 7.86 5.49 13.84
C SER A 77 9.17 6.15 14.31
N GLY A 78 10.15 6.29 13.42
CA GLY A 78 11.42 6.98 13.66
C GLY A 78 11.43 8.45 13.24
N MET A 79 10.30 8.98 12.74
CA MET A 79 10.25 10.36 12.27
C MET A 79 10.32 11.36 13.44
N LEU A 80 11.21 12.32 13.34
CA LEU A 80 11.26 13.43 14.29
C LEU A 80 10.05 14.37 14.11
N PRO A 81 9.58 15.03 15.18
CA PRO A 81 8.49 16.00 15.10
C PRO A 81 8.78 17.08 14.04
N ASN A 82 7.82 17.32 13.18
CA ASN A 82 7.87 18.35 12.15
C ASN A 82 6.58 19.16 12.17
N SER A 83 6.69 20.48 12.35
CA SER A 83 5.54 21.38 12.53
C SER A 83 4.65 21.50 11.29
N SER A 84 5.14 21.15 10.10
CA SER A 84 4.38 21.19 8.85
C SER A 84 3.75 19.84 8.48
N ILE A 85 4.04 18.75 9.22
CA ILE A 85 3.51 17.42 8.96
C ILE A 85 2.54 17.02 10.06
N HIS A 86 1.30 16.72 9.69
CA HIS A 86 0.20 16.42 10.60
C HIS A 86 -0.46 15.09 10.25
N PHE A 87 -0.71 14.28 11.27
CA PHE A 87 -1.36 12.98 11.12
C PHE A 87 -2.85 13.07 11.46
N TYR A 88 -3.66 12.34 10.71
CA TYR A 88 -5.11 12.28 10.85
C TYR A 88 -5.59 10.83 10.78
N ASP A 89 -6.62 10.52 11.54
CA ASP A 89 -7.23 9.20 11.56
C ASP A 89 -8.09 8.98 10.30
N PHE A 90 -7.67 8.06 9.45
CA PHE A 90 -8.42 7.67 8.26
C PHE A 90 -9.79 7.06 8.61
N SER A 91 -9.90 6.33 9.73
CA SER A 91 -11.16 5.71 10.15
C SER A 91 -12.29 6.73 10.36
N GLU A 92 -11.96 7.97 10.68
CA GLU A 92 -12.91 9.07 10.88
C GLU A 92 -13.33 9.79 9.60
N THR A 93 -12.71 9.46 8.47
CA THR A 93 -13.16 9.96 7.17
C THR A 93 -14.47 9.28 6.77
N LYS A 94 -15.24 9.91 5.85
CA LYS A 94 -16.44 9.29 5.29
C LYS A 94 -16.13 7.94 4.65
N ARG A 95 -15.00 7.84 3.92
CA ARG A 95 -14.55 6.61 3.26
C ARG A 95 -14.11 5.55 4.25
N GLY A 96 -13.37 5.94 5.29
CA GLY A 96 -12.95 5.03 6.37
C GLY A 96 -14.14 4.43 7.09
N LYS A 97 -15.11 5.25 7.48
CA LYS A 97 -16.35 4.77 8.13
C LYS A 97 -17.14 3.76 7.29
N ILE A 98 -17.13 3.89 5.97
CA ILE A 98 -17.76 2.91 5.07
C ILE A 98 -16.90 1.65 4.97
N ALA A 99 -15.58 1.79 4.79
CA ALA A 99 -14.68 0.67 4.56
C ALA A 99 -14.62 -0.30 5.76
N PHE A 100 -14.69 0.22 7.00
CA PHE A 100 -14.56 -0.58 8.22
C PHE A 100 -15.89 -1.00 8.85
N LYS A 101 -17.04 -0.58 8.31
CA LYS A 101 -18.34 -1.03 8.83
C LYS A 101 -18.67 -2.49 8.53
N THR A 102 -18.12 -3.04 7.47
CA THR A 102 -18.62 -4.30 6.90
C THR A 102 -17.60 -5.45 6.98
N TYR A 103 -16.30 -5.16 7.02
CA TYR A 103 -15.23 -6.17 7.08
C TYR A 103 -13.96 -5.57 7.70
N GLU A 104 -13.14 -6.39 8.35
CA GLU A 104 -11.76 -6.09 8.73
C GLU A 104 -10.87 -6.01 7.47
N ARG A 105 -11.04 -4.96 6.68
CA ARG A 105 -10.22 -4.74 5.49
C ARG A 105 -8.98 -3.94 5.85
N GLN A 106 -7.82 -4.45 5.45
CA GLN A 106 -6.59 -3.66 5.53
C GLN A 106 -6.66 -2.50 4.53
N LEU A 107 -6.26 -1.31 4.99
CA LEU A 107 -6.09 -0.16 4.12
C LEU A 107 -4.96 -0.44 3.13
N HIS A 108 -5.27 -0.45 1.82
CA HIS A 108 -4.26 -0.60 0.76
C HIS A 108 -4.35 0.50 -0.32
N ALA A 109 -5.15 1.52 -0.08
CA ALA A 109 -5.26 2.67 -1.00
C ALA A 109 -4.04 3.60 -0.85
N LYS A 110 -3.61 4.18 -1.97
CA LYS A 110 -2.57 5.20 -2.03
C LYS A 110 -3.11 6.39 -2.81
N VAL A 111 -3.10 7.53 -2.15
CA VAL A 111 -3.55 8.81 -2.71
C VAL A 111 -2.52 9.87 -2.33
N LEU A 112 -2.10 10.68 -3.29
CA LEU A 112 -1.26 11.85 -3.09
C LEU A 112 -1.96 13.05 -3.74
N HIS A 113 -2.39 13.99 -2.92
CA HIS A 113 -3.18 15.14 -3.34
C HIS A 113 -2.42 16.43 -3.03
N PHE A 114 -2.40 17.34 -4.01
CA PHE A 114 -1.83 18.68 -3.89
C PHE A 114 -2.93 19.70 -4.16
N LYS A 115 -3.00 20.71 -3.32
CA LYS A 115 -3.93 21.82 -3.47
C LYS A 115 -3.17 23.13 -3.58
N THR A 116 -3.41 23.85 -4.66
CA THR A 116 -3.00 25.25 -4.87
C THR A 116 -4.20 26.18 -4.61
N ASN A 117 -4.05 27.49 -4.84
CA ASN A 117 -5.18 28.44 -4.77
C ASN A 117 -6.26 28.11 -5.80
N ASP A 118 -5.86 27.75 -7.03
CA ASP A 118 -6.72 27.74 -8.20
C ASP A 118 -7.00 26.34 -8.74
N ALA A 119 -6.27 25.32 -8.26
CA ALA A 119 -6.37 23.96 -8.78
C ALA A 119 -6.09 22.89 -7.72
N GLU A 120 -6.58 21.70 -7.99
CA GLU A 120 -6.24 20.49 -7.26
C GLU A 120 -5.63 19.44 -8.20
N TYR A 121 -4.63 18.72 -7.68
CA TYR A 121 -3.98 17.60 -8.35
C TYR A 121 -4.10 16.39 -7.44
N CYS A 122 -4.50 15.24 -7.99
CA CYS A 122 -4.71 14.04 -7.20
C CYS A 122 -4.17 12.82 -7.91
N MET A 123 -3.11 12.23 -7.38
CA MET A 123 -2.59 10.95 -7.84
C MET A 123 -3.27 9.82 -7.07
N VAL A 124 -3.71 8.80 -7.81
CA VAL A 124 -4.19 7.52 -7.29
C VAL A 124 -3.40 6.41 -8.00
N GLY A 125 -2.84 5.48 -7.24
CA GLY A 125 -2.01 4.44 -7.84
C GLY A 125 -1.51 3.39 -6.86
N SER A 126 -0.40 2.74 -7.21
CA SER A 126 0.21 1.68 -6.42
C SER A 126 1.29 2.19 -5.46
N ALA A 127 1.90 3.36 -5.74
CA ALA A 127 3.06 3.87 -5.00
C ALA A 127 2.73 4.25 -3.55
N ASN A 128 3.40 3.58 -2.61
CA ASN A 128 3.36 3.94 -1.21
C ASN A 128 4.11 5.26 -0.95
N ALA A 129 3.85 5.88 0.20
CA ALA A 129 4.55 7.07 0.67
C ALA A 129 5.96 6.70 1.20
N THR A 130 6.78 6.14 0.33
CA THR A 130 8.15 5.72 0.58
C THR A 130 9.06 6.20 -0.55
N LEU A 131 10.35 6.37 -0.26
CA LEU A 131 11.35 6.65 -1.30
C LEU A 131 11.43 5.51 -2.33
N ALA A 132 11.21 4.27 -1.90
CA ALA A 132 11.16 3.11 -2.78
C ALA A 132 10.00 3.20 -3.79
N GLY A 133 8.83 3.74 -3.38
CA GLY A 133 7.65 3.89 -4.22
C GLY A 133 7.66 5.17 -5.05
N LEU A 134 7.83 6.32 -4.42
CA LEU A 134 7.72 7.64 -5.05
C LEU A 134 9.02 8.11 -5.74
N GLY A 135 10.18 7.67 -5.22
CA GLY A 135 11.48 8.24 -5.58
C GLY A 135 11.70 9.63 -4.98
N THR A 136 12.63 10.35 -5.59
CA THR A 136 12.89 11.78 -5.34
C THR A 136 12.80 12.56 -6.66
N ILE A 137 13.07 13.85 -6.65
CA ILE A 137 13.15 14.65 -7.91
C ILE A 137 14.37 14.33 -8.76
N THR A 138 15.37 13.65 -8.21
CA THR A 138 16.65 13.33 -8.88
C THR A 138 16.86 11.82 -9.06
N HIS A 139 16.14 10.99 -8.31
CA HIS A 139 16.29 9.55 -8.36
C HIS A 139 14.91 8.89 -8.42
N ARG A 140 14.76 7.91 -9.30
CA ARG A 140 13.55 7.09 -9.37
C ARG A 140 13.38 6.23 -8.11
N GLY A 141 12.14 5.82 -7.82
CA GLY A 141 11.88 4.74 -6.87
C GLY A 141 12.44 3.41 -7.36
N ILE A 142 12.74 2.52 -6.43
CA ILE A 142 13.26 1.18 -6.75
C ILE A 142 12.14 0.19 -7.09
N ASN A 143 10.90 0.47 -6.68
CA ASN A 143 9.74 -0.35 -6.99
C ASN A 143 9.20 -0.02 -8.38
N GLU A 144 8.66 -1.03 -9.05
CA GLU A 144 7.83 -0.82 -10.25
C GLU A 144 6.45 -0.33 -9.81
N GLU A 145 6.23 0.96 -9.93
CA GLU A 145 5.01 1.63 -9.49
C GLU A 145 4.41 2.46 -10.61
N PHE A 146 3.08 2.60 -10.59
CA PHE A 146 2.38 3.52 -11.49
C PHE A 146 1.18 4.17 -10.81
N GLY A 147 0.73 5.28 -11.36
CA GLY A 147 -0.43 6.01 -10.89
C GLY A 147 -1.00 6.90 -11.97
N VAL A 148 -2.20 7.40 -11.74
CA VAL A 148 -2.84 8.41 -12.57
C VAL A 148 -2.91 9.70 -11.76
N LEU A 149 -2.32 10.76 -12.27
CA LEU A 149 -2.42 12.10 -11.73
C LEU A 149 -3.55 12.85 -12.43
N TYR A 150 -4.59 13.17 -11.69
CA TYR A 150 -5.69 14.02 -12.14
C TYR A 150 -5.43 15.49 -11.80
N HIS A 151 -5.89 16.39 -12.63
CA HIS A 151 -5.85 17.84 -12.42
C HIS A 151 -7.24 18.44 -12.68
N SER A 152 -7.70 19.32 -11.80
CA SER A 152 -8.94 20.08 -11.99
C SER A 152 -8.89 21.42 -11.27
N THR A 153 -9.51 22.43 -11.90
CA THR A 153 -9.80 23.74 -11.30
C THR A 153 -11.22 23.81 -10.69
N LYS A 154 -12.03 22.76 -10.86
CA LYS A 154 -13.44 22.75 -10.48
C LYS A 154 -13.78 21.69 -9.41
N GLN A 155 -12.98 20.63 -9.30
CA GLN A 155 -13.28 19.49 -8.43
C GLN A 155 -12.55 19.59 -7.10
N ASP A 156 -13.24 19.19 -6.03
CA ASP A 156 -12.66 18.91 -4.72
C ASP A 156 -12.46 17.39 -4.61
N PHE A 157 -11.25 16.92 -4.91
CA PHE A 157 -10.93 15.50 -4.94
C PHE A 157 -11.09 14.86 -3.56
N LEU A 158 -10.67 15.53 -2.48
CA LEU A 158 -10.80 14.97 -1.13
C LEU A 158 -12.25 14.77 -0.71
N SER A 159 -13.15 15.68 -1.09
CA SER A 159 -14.59 15.49 -0.88
C SER A 159 -15.14 14.34 -1.70
N THR A 160 -14.78 14.28 -2.99
CA THR A 160 -15.22 13.22 -3.92
C THR A 160 -14.79 11.84 -3.45
N LEU A 161 -13.55 11.70 -2.98
CA LEU A 161 -13.02 10.45 -2.45
C LEU A 161 -13.50 10.16 -1.01
N GLY A 162 -14.13 11.12 -0.34
CA GLY A 162 -14.60 10.99 1.05
C GLY A 162 -13.45 10.94 2.06
N LEU A 163 -12.33 11.63 1.78
CA LEU A 163 -11.10 11.61 2.57
C LEU A 163 -10.95 12.77 3.54
N LYS A 164 -11.92 13.68 3.60
CA LYS A 164 -11.87 14.80 4.55
C LYS A 164 -12.09 14.33 5.99
N THR A 165 -11.23 14.77 6.90
CA THR A 165 -11.35 14.57 8.35
C THR A 165 -10.71 15.74 9.08
N LYS A 166 -11.14 15.95 10.34
CA LYS A 166 -10.55 16.93 11.25
C LYS A 166 -9.92 16.28 12.49
N LYS A 167 -10.04 14.95 12.62
CA LYS A 167 -9.54 14.23 13.78
C LYS A 167 -8.03 14.02 13.63
N ARG A 168 -7.29 14.93 14.23
CA ARG A 168 -5.83 14.85 14.32
C ARG A 168 -5.42 13.79 15.33
N ILE A 169 -4.33 13.12 15.06
CA ILE A 169 -3.70 12.14 15.94
C ILE A 169 -2.23 12.50 16.12
N ASP A 170 -1.64 12.02 17.20
CA ASP A 170 -0.19 12.09 17.39
C ASP A 170 0.51 11.20 16.38
N VAL A 171 1.80 11.45 16.14
CA VAL A 171 2.61 10.58 15.29
C VAL A 171 2.55 9.16 15.87
N PRO A 172 2.09 8.17 15.11
CA PRO A 172 2.02 6.82 15.63
C PRO A 172 3.41 6.28 15.91
N THR A 173 3.75 6.10 17.18
CA THR A 173 5.05 5.57 17.62
C THR A 173 5.07 4.05 17.73
N ASN A 174 3.90 3.40 17.66
CA ASN A 174 3.79 1.96 17.78
C ASN A 174 3.44 1.34 16.43
N ARG A 175 4.31 0.49 15.92
CA ARG A 175 3.93 -0.52 14.94
C ARG A 175 2.81 -1.35 15.56
N SER A 176 1.72 -1.55 14.83
CA SER A 176 0.50 -2.18 15.28
C SER A 176 0.74 -3.39 16.21
N LYS A 177 -0.08 -3.52 17.24
CA LYS A 177 -0.06 -4.62 18.22
C LYS A 177 -0.26 -6.04 17.64
N HIS A 178 -0.34 -6.20 16.33
CA HIS A 178 -0.38 -7.49 15.65
C HIS A 178 0.99 -8.16 15.50
N SER A 179 2.06 -7.59 16.06
CA SER A 179 3.36 -8.25 16.19
C SER A 179 3.85 -8.17 17.63
N ASN A 180 3.11 -8.76 18.57
CA ASN A 180 3.60 -8.99 19.95
C ASN A 180 4.56 -10.19 20.03
N GLU A 181 5.20 -10.55 18.94
CA GLU A 181 6.44 -11.32 18.99
C GLU A 181 7.55 -10.38 18.59
N ALA A 182 8.48 -10.16 19.55
CA ALA A 182 9.75 -9.50 19.26
C ALA A 182 10.32 -10.15 18.00
N PRO A 183 10.82 -9.38 17.01
CA PRO A 183 11.50 -9.98 15.88
C PRO A 183 12.67 -10.75 16.49
N SER A 184 12.61 -12.09 16.43
CA SER A 184 13.80 -12.90 16.65
C SER A 184 14.85 -12.37 15.66
N GLU A 185 16.05 -12.12 16.10
CA GLU A 185 17.15 -11.47 15.37
C GLU A 185 17.58 -12.18 14.07
N THR A 186 16.77 -13.09 13.55
CA THR A 186 16.97 -13.85 12.30
C THR A 186 15.76 -13.81 11.36
N GLY A 187 14.98 -12.73 11.36
CA GLY A 187 13.68 -12.68 10.71
C GLY A 187 13.66 -12.57 9.19
N ARG A 188 14.04 -13.62 8.47
CA ARG A 188 13.48 -13.85 7.13
C ARG A 188 12.05 -14.34 7.33
N ARG A 189 11.07 -13.56 6.86
CA ARG A 189 9.66 -13.96 6.98
C ARG A 189 9.34 -15.01 5.95
N LEU A 190 8.79 -16.15 6.38
CA LEU A 190 8.30 -17.20 5.50
C LEU A 190 7.24 -16.64 4.54
N ARG A 191 7.42 -16.84 3.23
CA ARG A 191 6.54 -16.32 2.17
C ARG A 191 6.33 -17.37 1.09
N LEU A 192 5.13 -17.42 0.52
CA LEU A 192 4.90 -18.07 -0.75
C LEU A 192 5.37 -17.16 -1.89
N LEU A 193 6.26 -17.65 -2.72
CA LEU A 193 6.78 -16.94 -3.89
C LEU A 193 5.92 -17.17 -5.12
N SER A 194 5.38 -18.40 -5.27
CA SER A 194 4.48 -18.74 -6.37
C SER A 194 3.62 -19.95 -6.03
N ALA A 195 2.50 -20.10 -6.73
CA ALA A 195 1.68 -21.28 -6.73
C ALA A 195 1.16 -21.53 -8.15
N TYR A 196 1.08 -22.80 -8.57
CA TYR A 196 0.46 -23.19 -9.81
C TYR A 196 -0.27 -24.52 -9.66
N TYR A 197 -1.37 -24.65 -10.38
CA TYR A 197 -2.20 -25.84 -10.34
C TYR A 197 -2.10 -26.61 -11.66
N GLU A 198 -1.77 -27.88 -11.56
CA GLU A 198 -1.65 -28.76 -12.71
C GLU A 198 -2.11 -30.18 -12.37
N SER A 199 -2.95 -30.77 -13.19
CA SER A 199 -3.37 -32.17 -13.12
C SER A 199 -3.87 -32.62 -11.75
N GLY A 200 -4.65 -31.76 -11.06
CA GLY A 200 -5.20 -32.08 -9.75
C GLY A 200 -4.23 -31.84 -8.58
N LYS A 201 -3.08 -31.28 -8.84
CA LYS A 201 -2.04 -30.98 -7.86
C LYS A 201 -1.74 -29.49 -7.80
N LEU A 202 -1.79 -28.92 -6.62
CA LEU A 202 -1.37 -27.56 -6.36
C LEU A 202 0.07 -27.57 -5.86
N ASN A 203 0.94 -26.91 -6.62
CA ASN A 203 2.36 -26.76 -6.29
C ASN A 203 2.61 -25.35 -5.78
N VAL A 204 3.35 -25.21 -4.70
CA VAL A 204 3.72 -23.93 -4.09
C VAL A 204 5.23 -23.86 -3.88
N TYR A 205 5.77 -22.64 -3.98
CA TYR A 205 7.18 -22.35 -3.70
C TYR A 205 7.24 -21.31 -2.60
N SER A 206 8.13 -21.52 -1.64
CA SER A 206 8.40 -20.58 -0.55
C SER A 206 9.81 -20.00 -0.67
N ASN A 207 10.05 -18.87 0.01
CA ASN A 207 11.40 -18.29 0.12
C ASN A 207 12.30 -19.08 1.07
N GLU A 208 11.70 -19.83 1.99
CA GLU A 208 12.39 -20.64 3.02
C GLU A 208 11.65 -21.96 3.21
N GLU A 209 12.26 -22.88 3.95
CA GLU A 209 11.61 -24.13 4.32
C GLU A 209 10.36 -23.88 5.16
N ILE A 210 9.23 -24.51 4.77
CA ILE A 210 7.98 -24.41 5.49
C ILE A 210 8.06 -25.33 6.71
N PRO A 211 7.88 -24.80 7.94
CA PRO A 211 7.94 -25.61 9.15
C PRO A 211 6.84 -26.68 9.20
N ASP A 212 7.11 -27.77 9.90
CA ASP A 212 6.14 -28.82 10.15
C ASP A 212 4.89 -28.26 10.85
N GLY A 213 3.73 -28.70 10.38
CA GLY A 213 2.44 -28.28 10.94
C GLY A 213 1.87 -26.98 10.38
N VAL A 214 2.57 -26.32 9.47
CA VAL A 214 2.03 -25.22 8.66
C VAL A 214 1.16 -25.81 7.56
N LEU A 215 -0.03 -25.25 7.37
CA LEU A 215 -1.03 -25.67 6.40
C LEU A 215 -1.16 -24.63 5.28
N LEU A 216 -1.63 -25.09 4.12
CA LEU A 216 -2.00 -24.20 3.02
C LEU A 216 -3.51 -23.93 3.08
N SER A 217 -3.88 -22.67 3.23
CA SER A 217 -5.25 -22.17 3.09
C SER A 217 -5.45 -21.65 1.67
N ILE A 218 -6.53 -22.04 1.01
CA ILE A 218 -6.86 -21.75 -0.38
C ILE A 218 -8.26 -21.16 -0.40
N ASP A 219 -8.41 -19.93 -0.81
CA ASP A 219 -9.65 -19.15 -0.71
C ASP A 219 -10.05 -18.59 -2.07
N ASN A 220 -11.31 -18.72 -2.45
CA ASN A 220 -11.89 -18.13 -3.67
C ASN A 220 -12.92 -17.03 -3.39
N GLY A 221 -13.02 -16.59 -2.13
CA GLY A 221 -13.99 -15.60 -1.67
C GLY A 221 -15.40 -16.16 -1.36
N ILE A 222 -15.65 -17.44 -1.63
CA ILE A 222 -16.90 -18.15 -1.35
C ILE A 222 -16.65 -19.28 -0.34
N GLU A 223 -15.58 -20.03 -0.55
CA GLU A 223 -15.15 -21.14 0.30
C GLU A 223 -13.66 -21.07 0.58
N THR A 224 -13.26 -21.58 1.72
CA THR A 224 -11.87 -21.71 2.14
C THR A 224 -11.57 -23.20 2.36
N LEU A 225 -10.57 -23.71 1.62
CA LEU A 225 -10.04 -25.04 1.76
C LEU A 225 -8.74 -24.99 2.52
N VAL A 226 -8.49 -25.93 3.41
CA VAL A 226 -7.21 -26.03 4.13
C VAL A 226 -6.61 -27.41 3.86
N SER A 227 -5.34 -27.45 3.50
CA SER A 227 -4.65 -28.67 3.11
C SER A 227 -3.25 -28.75 3.71
N GLU A 228 -2.83 -29.96 4.04
CA GLU A 228 -1.44 -30.24 4.39
C GLU A 228 -0.53 -30.16 3.16
N LEU A 229 0.69 -29.69 3.36
CA LEU A 229 1.71 -29.59 2.33
C LEU A 229 2.66 -30.81 2.43
N LYS A 230 2.91 -31.42 1.29
CA LYS A 230 3.95 -32.45 1.12
C LYS A 230 5.20 -31.76 0.60
N HIS A 231 6.32 -31.94 1.31
CA HIS A 231 7.61 -31.45 0.85
C HIS A 231 8.11 -32.28 -0.33
N ASP A 232 8.37 -31.64 -1.46
CA ASP A 232 8.86 -32.32 -2.65
C ASP A 232 10.40 -32.26 -2.70
N LYS A 233 10.97 -31.06 -2.85
CA LYS A 233 12.43 -30.83 -2.89
C LYS A 233 12.75 -29.35 -2.68
N GLY A 234 13.75 -29.05 -1.83
CA GLY A 234 14.11 -27.65 -1.51
C GLY A 234 12.91 -26.90 -0.96
N ASN A 235 12.61 -25.72 -1.46
CA ASN A 235 11.48 -24.91 -1.03
C ASN A 235 10.21 -25.15 -1.86
N ARG A 236 10.09 -26.31 -2.49
CA ARG A 236 8.92 -26.74 -3.24
C ARG A 236 8.07 -27.69 -2.43
N TYR A 237 6.78 -27.38 -2.38
CA TYR A 237 5.76 -28.17 -1.70
C TYR A 237 4.56 -28.38 -2.61
N SER A 238 3.76 -29.39 -2.30
CA SER A 238 2.58 -29.68 -3.08
C SER A 238 1.45 -30.29 -2.24
N THR A 239 0.25 -30.17 -2.75
CA THR A 239 -0.92 -30.85 -2.19
C THR A 239 -1.84 -31.33 -3.30
N ASP A 240 -2.45 -32.51 -3.10
CA ASP A 240 -3.44 -33.07 -4.01
C ASP A 240 -4.80 -32.45 -3.64
N ILE A 241 -5.37 -31.65 -4.55
CA ILE A 241 -6.63 -30.94 -4.31
C ILE A 241 -7.38 -30.76 -5.63
N LYS A 242 -8.71 -30.84 -5.59
CA LYS A 242 -9.54 -30.50 -6.74
C LYS A 242 -10.01 -29.05 -6.63
N LEU A 243 -9.56 -28.23 -7.56
CA LEU A 243 -9.97 -26.83 -7.65
C LEU A 243 -10.91 -26.64 -8.85
N ALA A 244 -11.96 -25.84 -8.67
CA ALA A 244 -12.82 -25.41 -9.77
C ALA A 244 -12.06 -24.40 -10.65
N LYS A 245 -12.55 -24.16 -11.88
CA LYS A 245 -11.98 -23.11 -12.76
C LYS A 245 -12.38 -21.72 -12.28
N THR A 246 -11.69 -21.22 -11.28
CA THR A 246 -11.88 -19.86 -10.74
C THR A 246 -10.57 -19.33 -10.16
N GLN A 247 -10.56 -18.11 -9.69
CA GLN A 247 -9.39 -17.54 -9.05
C GLN A 247 -9.35 -17.93 -7.56
N TYR A 248 -8.18 -18.32 -7.11
CA TYR A 248 -7.92 -18.65 -5.70
C TYR A 248 -6.77 -17.80 -5.16
N THR A 249 -6.80 -17.52 -3.88
CA THR A 249 -5.71 -16.92 -3.13
C THR A 249 -5.18 -17.98 -2.16
N CYS A 250 -3.86 -18.13 -2.08
CA CYS A 250 -3.21 -19.09 -1.21
C CYS A 250 -2.52 -18.39 -0.03
N TYR A 251 -2.64 -18.98 1.16
CA TYR A 251 -2.02 -18.50 2.39
C TYR A 251 -1.38 -19.65 3.15
N LEU A 252 -0.30 -19.38 3.89
CA LEU A 252 0.20 -20.29 4.91
C LEU A 252 -0.47 -19.96 6.24
N VAL A 253 -0.96 -20.99 6.93
CA VAL A 253 -1.63 -20.84 8.23
C VAL A 253 -1.06 -21.87 9.21
N ASP A 254 -1.06 -21.56 10.51
CA ASP A 254 -0.80 -22.55 11.54
C ASP A 254 -2.03 -23.43 11.83
N LYS A 255 -1.90 -24.39 12.75
CA LYS A 255 -2.98 -25.29 13.14
C LYS A 255 -4.15 -24.55 13.80
N ASP A 256 -3.92 -23.40 14.38
CA ASP A 256 -4.92 -22.54 15.01
C ASP A 256 -5.54 -21.55 14.00
N LYS A 257 -5.21 -21.68 12.71
CA LYS A 257 -5.62 -20.83 11.59
C LYS A 257 -5.15 -19.38 11.69
N ASN A 258 -4.10 -19.12 12.48
CA ASN A 258 -3.41 -17.84 12.43
C ASN A 258 -2.59 -17.74 11.15
N PHE A 259 -2.68 -16.61 10.45
CA PHE A 259 -1.96 -16.41 9.21
C PHE A 259 -0.47 -16.17 9.46
N TYR A 260 0.39 -16.89 8.75
CA TYR A 260 1.75 -16.42 8.54
C TYR A 260 1.70 -15.18 7.63
N PHE A 261 2.40 -14.14 8.04
CA PHE A 261 2.37 -12.85 7.36
C PHE A 261 2.73 -13.01 5.88
N MET A 262 1.84 -12.59 4.98
CA MET A 262 2.04 -12.65 3.54
C MET A 262 2.15 -11.27 2.93
N GLU A 263 3.23 -11.01 2.21
CA GLU A 263 3.36 -9.81 1.37
C GLU A 263 2.84 -10.01 -0.06
N MET A 264 2.51 -11.22 -0.47
CA MET A 264 1.99 -11.50 -1.81
C MET A 264 0.81 -12.46 -1.81
N ASN A 265 -0.29 -12.01 -2.39
CA ASN A 265 -1.40 -12.87 -2.78
C ASN A 265 -1.00 -13.62 -4.06
N THR A 266 -0.80 -14.92 -3.96
CA THR A 266 -0.58 -15.76 -5.14
C THR A 266 -1.94 -16.11 -5.73
N ARG A 267 -2.21 -15.69 -6.96
CA ARG A 267 -3.42 -16.07 -7.70
C ARG A 267 -3.13 -17.32 -8.50
N ILE A 268 -3.97 -18.33 -8.34
CA ILE A 268 -3.98 -19.53 -9.17
C ILE A 268 -5.03 -19.31 -10.27
N GLN A 269 -4.64 -19.45 -11.50
CA GLN A 269 -5.54 -19.39 -12.67
C GLN A 269 -5.94 -20.78 -13.12
#